data_bb42be3f4d20ab824d4096d39d808166
#
_entry.id   bb42be3f4d20ab824d4096d39d808166
#
_cell.length_a   1.000
_cell.length_b   1.000
_cell.length_c   1.000
_cell.angle_alpha   90.00
_cell.angle_beta   90.00
_cell.angle_gamma   90.00
#
_symmetry.space_group_name_H-M   'P 1'
#
loop_
_entity.id
_entity.type
_entity.pdbx_description
1 polymer ?
#
loop_
_entity_poly.entity_id
_entity_poly.type
_entity_poly.pdbx_seq_one_letter_code
_entity_poly.pdbx_strand_id
1 'polypeptide(L)'
;MIIKNAKVFTDGCRFVEKDLVIRDGRIVFGAAPQENEEVLDAKGSYALPGLVDIHFHGAVGHDFCDADEAGLQAIADFEASKGVLAICPATMTFSEEILNGIMDVAAAHKNEHGADLVGINMEGPYISPKKVGAQNPKYVMAANAE
;
A
#
# COMPACT_ATOMS: atom_id res chain seq x y z
N MET A 1 13.83 7.71 18.30
CA MET A 1 14.83 7.16 17.34
C MET A 1 15.41 8.29 16.51
N ILE A 2 16.70 8.21 16.19
CA ILE A 2 17.37 9.14 15.28
C ILE A 2 17.96 8.35 14.13
N ILE A 3 17.68 8.74 12.89
CA ILE A 3 18.34 8.21 11.71
C ILE A 3 19.39 9.23 11.28
N LYS A 4 20.68 8.87 11.40
CA LYS A 4 21.82 9.72 11.05
C LYS A 4 22.34 9.45 9.65
N ASN A 5 23.00 10.46 9.06
CA ASN A 5 23.69 10.33 7.78
C ASN A 5 22.79 9.85 6.62
N ALA A 6 21.51 10.22 6.63
CA ALA A 6 20.58 9.89 5.56
C ALA A 6 20.57 10.94 4.45
N LYS A 7 20.43 10.50 3.21
CA LYS A 7 20.06 11.36 2.06
C LYS A 7 18.55 11.44 1.98
N VAL A 8 17.98 12.48 2.59
CA VAL A 8 16.53 12.63 2.76
C VAL A 8 15.93 13.33 1.56
N PHE A 9 14.88 12.75 0.97
CA PHE A 9 14.07 13.39 -0.05
C PHE A 9 13.28 14.56 0.56
N THR A 10 13.27 15.69 -0.14
CA THR A 10 12.67 16.93 0.34
C THR A 10 11.67 17.50 -0.67
N ASP A 11 10.83 18.44 -0.24
CA ASP A 11 9.80 19.10 -1.05
C ASP A 11 10.36 19.79 -2.32
N GLY A 12 11.65 20.10 -2.33
CA GLY A 12 12.33 20.62 -3.52
C GLY A 12 12.70 19.54 -4.56
N CYS A 13 12.12 18.32 -4.47
CA CYS A 13 12.42 17.17 -5.33
C CYS A 13 13.93 16.85 -5.41
N ARG A 14 14.63 16.96 -4.30
CA ARG A 14 16.07 16.70 -4.20
C ARG A 14 16.39 15.99 -2.88
N PHE A 15 17.52 15.29 -2.88
CA PHE A 15 18.07 14.67 -1.68
C PHE A 15 19.01 15.63 -0.97
N VAL A 16 18.86 15.70 0.36
CA VAL A 16 19.71 16.52 1.22
C VAL A 16 20.23 15.64 2.36
N GLU A 17 21.51 15.66 2.64
CA GLU A 17 22.07 14.97 3.80
C GLU A 17 21.61 15.66 5.08
N LYS A 18 20.89 14.91 5.90
CA LYS A 18 20.44 15.36 7.22
C LYS A 18 20.01 14.18 8.08
N ASP A 19 19.96 14.43 9.38
CA ASP A 19 19.40 13.49 10.34
C ASP A 19 17.87 13.61 10.38
N LEU A 20 17.19 12.50 10.65
CA LEU A 20 15.76 12.46 10.91
C LEU A 20 15.52 12.05 12.36
N VAL A 21 14.68 12.80 13.06
CA VAL A 21 14.22 12.47 14.40
C VAL A 21 12.81 11.91 14.30
N ILE A 22 12.59 10.70 14.83
CA ILE A 22 11.29 10.01 14.83
C ILE A 22 10.84 9.85 16.28
N ARG A 23 9.66 10.37 16.61
CA ARG A 23 9.01 10.23 17.92
C ARG A 23 7.54 9.91 17.71
N ASP A 24 7.04 8.94 18.45
CA ASP A 24 5.64 8.49 18.38
C ASP A 24 5.20 8.16 16.93
N GLY A 25 6.09 7.48 16.19
CA GLY A 25 5.84 7.08 14.80
C GLY A 25 5.84 8.24 13.78
N ARG A 26 6.27 9.44 14.18
CA ARG A 26 6.25 10.63 13.31
C ARG A 26 7.64 11.26 13.17
N ILE A 27 7.93 11.79 11.98
CA ILE A 27 9.12 12.63 11.77
C ILE A 27 8.90 13.99 12.43
N VAL A 28 9.82 14.38 13.32
CA VAL A 28 9.78 15.67 14.01
C VAL A 28 10.87 16.57 13.43
N PHE A 29 10.46 17.54 12.65
CA PHE A 29 11.39 18.47 12.02
C PHE A 29 11.98 19.47 13.03
N GLY A 30 13.30 19.71 12.95
CA GLY A 30 13.99 20.67 13.80
C GLY A 30 14.16 20.24 15.26
N ALA A 31 13.78 19.01 15.60
CA ALA A 31 14.01 18.50 16.95
C ALA A 31 15.50 18.19 17.19
N ALA A 32 16.00 18.57 18.35
CA ALA A 32 17.32 18.16 18.80
C ALA A 32 17.29 16.69 19.28
N PRO A 33 18.37 15.93 19.07
CA PRO A 33 18.55 14.62 19.68
C PRO A 33 18.41 14.69 21.21
N GLN A 34 17.83 13.67 21.81
CA GLN A 34 17.74 13.51 23.25
C GLN A 34 18.70 12.40 23.74
N GLU A 35 19.10 12.45 24.99
CA GLU A 35 19.87 11.36 25.60
C GLU A 35 19.05 10.06 25.59
N ASN A 36 19.72 8.95 25.26
CA ASN A 36 19.16 7.59 25.19
C ASN A 36 18.16 7.33 24.04
N GLU A 37 18.05 8.20 23.03
CA GLU A 37 17.34 7.84 21.81
C GLU A 37 18.12 6.78 21.02
N GLU A 38 17.41 5.79 20.49
CA GLU A 38 17.97 4.81 19.56
C GLU A 38 18.52 5.50 18.32
N VAL A 39 19.73 5.13 17.89
CA VAL A 39 20.40 5.72 16.73
C VAL A 39 20.58 4.67 15.64
N LEU A 40 20.03 4.92 14.47
CA LEU A 40 20.27 4.17 13.24
C LEU A 40 21.20 5.00 12.33
N ASP A 41 22.37 4.46 11.98
CA ASP A 41 23.23 5.08 10.97
C ASP A 41 22.83 4.62 9.57
N ALA A 42 22.27 5.51 8.76
CA ALA A 42 21.87 5.24 7.39
C ALA A 42 23.07 5.10 6.43
N LYS A 43 24.29 5.47 6.85
CA LYS A 43 25.53 5.33 6.05
C LYS A 43 25.41 5.91 4.63
N GLY A 44 24.73 7.01 4.48
CA GLY A 44 24.48 7.66 3.20
C GLY A 44 23.36 7.04 2.35
N SER A 45 22.59 6.11 2.91
CA SER A 45 21.41 5.55 2.25
C SER A 45 20.33 6.60 2.05
N TYR A 46 19.46 6.36 1.06
CA TYR A 46 18.35 7.25 0.77
C TYR A 46 17.19 7.03 1.74
N ALA A 47 16.64 8.14 2.23
CA ALA A 47 15.38 8.16 2.97
C ALA A 47 14.33 8.92 2.13
N LEU A 48 13.27 8.23 1.77
CA LEU A 48 12.17 8.78 0.98
C LEU A 48 10.83 8.30 1.57
N PRO A 49 9.71 8.96 1.27
CA PRO A 49 8.39 8.46 1.62
C PRO A 49 8.20 7.05 1.08
N GLY A 50 7.46 6.21 1.80
CA GLY A 50 7.08 4.90 1.31
C GLY A 50 6.34 5.01 -0.02
N LEU A 51 6.54 4.04 -0.90
CA LEU A 51 5.83 3.97 -2.16
C LEU A 51 4.36 3.59 -1.91
N VAL A 52 3.51 3.95 -2.86
CA VAL A 52 2.09 3.61 -2.84
C VAL A 52 1.79 2.85 -4.13
N ASP A 53 1.25 1.64 -4.02
CA ASP A 53 0.74 0.90 -5.17
C ASP A 53 -0.78 0.95 -5.20
N ILE A 54 -1.33 1.47 -6.27
CA ILE A 54 -2.77 1.67 -6.44
C ILE A 54 -3.41 0.75 -7.47
N HIS A 55 -2.63 -0.17 -8.06
CA HIS A 55 -3.17 -1.11 -9.04
C HIS A 55 -2.25 -2.32 -9.21
N PHE A 56 -2.58 -3.40 -8.54
CA PHE A 56 -2.01 -4.74 -8.71
C PHE A 56 -3.07 -5.75 -8.27
N HIS A 57 -2.95 -7.03 -8.67
CA HIS A 57 -3.96 -8.05 -8.36
C HIS A 57 -3.51 -9.03 -7.27
N GLY A 58 -2.22 -9.20 -7.10
CA GLY A 58 -1.70 -10.12 -6.10
C GLY A 58 -0.18 -10.23 -6.15
N ALA A 59 0.38 -10.98 -5.21
CA ALA A 59 1.80 -11.27 -5.10
C ALA A 59 2.03 -12.61 -4.36
N VAL A 60 3.23 -13.15 -4.47
CA VAL A 60 3.72 -14.34 -3.74
C VAL A 60 2.79 -15.56 -3.78
N GLY A 61 2.05 -15.71 -4.89
CA GLY A 61 1.15 -16.85 -5.12
C GLY A 61 -0.26 -16.66 -4.57
N HIS A 62 -0.62 -15.47 -4.10
CA HIS A 62 -1.95 -15.07 -3.66
C HIS A 62 -2.52 -14.00 -4.57
N ASP A 63 -3.83 -14.03 -4.80
CA ASP A 63 -4.59 -13.01 -5.49
C ASP A 63 -5.49 -12.28 -4.48
N PHE A 64 -5.64 -10.97 -4.62
CA PHE A 64 -6.53 -10.19 -3.75
C PHE A 64 -7.98 -10.68 -3.84
N CYS A 65 -8.38 -11.18 -5.01
CA CYS A 65 -9.72 -11.71 -5.24
C CYS A 65 -9.95 -13.12 -4.66
N ASP A 66 -8.94 -13.77 -4.07
CA ASP A 66 -9.13 -15.04 -3.34
C ASP A 66 -9.96 -14.85 -2.07
N ALA A 67 -10.13 -13.61 -1.60
CA ALA A 67 -10.85 -13.25 -0.37
C ALA A 67 -10.32 -14.05 0.83
N ASP A 68 -9.00 -14.18 0.92
CA ASP A 68 -8.29 -14.88 2.00
C ASP A 68 -7.47 -13.90 2.83
N GLU A 69 -7.73 -13.81 4.13
CA GLU A 69 -7.04 -12.91 5.06
C GLU A 69 -5.54 -13.21 5.14
N ALA A 70 -5.16 -14.49 5.17
CA ALA A 70 -3.75 -14.86 5.24
C ALA A 70 -3.01 -14.52 3.94
N GLY A 71 -3.67 -14.67 2.79
CA GLY A 71 -3.17 -14.27 1.49
C GLY A 71 -3.00 -12.76 1.39
N LEU A 72 -3.98 -11.99 1.85
CA LEU A 72 -3.91 -10.52 1.90
C LEU A 72 -2.74 -10.04 2.78
N GLN A 73 -2.56 -10.66 3.95
CA GLN A 73 -1.42 -10.33 4.82
C GLN A 73 -0.08 -10.67 4.15
N ALA A 74 0.02 -11.81 3.48
CA ALA A 74 1.24 -12.20 2.76
C ALA A 74 1.58 -11.21 1.62
N ILE A 75 0.56 -10.71 0.92
CA ILE A 75 0.69 -9.65 -0.09
C ILE A 75 1.21 -8.36 0.58
N ALA A 76 0.60 -7.92 1.68
CA ALA A 76 0.99 -6.71 2.39
C ALA A 76 2.45 -6.76 2.88
N ASP A 77 2.88 -7.90 3.41
CA ASP A 77 4.26 -8.11 3.85
C ASP A 77 5.25 -8.08 2.67
N PHE A 78 4.88 -8.70 1.55
CA PHE A 78 5.70 -8.66 0.35
C PHE A 78 5.87 -7.24 -0.18
N GLU A 79 4.79 -6.49 -0.30
CA GLU A 79 4.80 -5.10 -0.78
C GLU A 79 5.67 -4.21 0.13
N ALA A 80 5.53 -4.33 1.45
CA ALA A 80 6.38 -3.62 2.40
C ALA A 80 7.87 -3.97 2.22
N SER A 81 8.20 -5.23 1.92
CA SER A 81 9.58 -5.68 1.65
C SER A 81 10.20 -5.02 0.42
N LYS A 82 9.36 -4.45 -0.48
CA LYS A 82 9.77 -3.71 -1.68
C LYS A 82 9.76 -2.19 -1.48
N GLY A 83 9.40 -1.72 -0.28
CA GLY A 83 9.31 -0.30 0.04
C GLY A 83 7.96 0.33 -0.30
N VAL A 84 6.97 -0.47 -0.68
CA VAL A 84 5.57 -0.05 -0.83
C VAL A 84 4.93 -0.13 0.56
N LEU A 85 4.52 1.00 1.11
CA LEU A 85 3.98 1.09 2.46
C LEU A 85 2.47 1.33 2.51
N ALA A 86 1.83 1.58 1.36
CA ALA A 86 0.38 1.69 1.24
C ALA A 86 -0.08 1.03 -0.06
N ILE A 87 -1.16 0.25 0.02
CA ILE A 87 -1.68 -0.53 -1.09
C ILE A 87 -3.17 -0.30 -1.33
N CYS A 88 -3.56 -0.24 -2.61
CA CYS A 88 -4.93 -0.35 -3.10
C CYS A 88 -4.99 -1.47 -4.14
N PRO A 89 -5.07 -2.74 -3.73
CA PRO A 89 -5.13 -3.86 -4.67
C PRO A 89 -6.37 -3.75 -5.55
N ALA A 90 -6.25 -4.24 -6.78
CA ALA A 90 -7.33 -4.21 -7.76
C ALA A 90 -8.13 -5.51 -7.74
N THR A 91 -9.46 -5.38 -7.81
CA THR A 91 -10.33 -6.53 -8.08
C THR A 91 -10.33 -6.87 -9.57
N MET A 92 -10.78 -8.07 -9.91
CA MET A 92 -11.24 -8.40 -11.26
C MET A 92 -12.75 -8.13 -11.37
N THR A 93 -13.28 -8.18 -12.59
CA THR A 93 -14.72 -8.07 -12.85
C THR A 93 -15.42 -9.39 -12.49
N PHE A 94 -16.15 -9.38 -11.38
CA PHE A 94 -16.90 -10.51 -10.84
C PHE A 94 -18.36 -10.14 -10.58
N SER A 95 -19.16 -11.13 -10.13
CA SER A 95 -20.51 -10.88 -9.64
C SER A 95 -20.46 -10.07 -8.34
N GLU A 96 -21.55 -9.36 -8.03
CA GLU A 96 -21.69 -8.60 -6.80
C GLU A 96 -21.45 -9.45 -5.53
N GLU A 97 -21.94 -10.70 -5.53
CA GLU A 97 -21.72 -11.64 -4.42
C GLU A 97 -20.23 -11.91 -4.16
N ILE A 98 -19.44 -12.15 -5.21
CA ILE A 98 -17.98 -12.38 -5.10
C ILE A 98 -17.29 -11.09 -4.64
N LEU A 99 -17.64 -9.94 -5.24
CA LEU A 99 -17.06 -8.67 -4.86
C LEU A 99 -17.34 -8.31 -3.41
N ASN A 100 -18.56 -8.54 -2.93
CA ASN A 100 -18.90 -8.33 -1.52
C ASN A 100 -18.06 -9.19 -0.58
N GLY A 101 -17.83 -10.47 -0.91
CA GLY A 101 -16.95 -11.32 -0.12
C GLY A 101 -15.51 -10.81 -0.05
N ILE A 102 -14.97 -10.29 -1.17
CA ILE A 102 -13.64 -9.65 -1.20
C ILE A 102 -13.62 -8.40 -0.31
N MET A 103 -14.67 -7.56 -0.39
CA MET A 103 -14.79 -6.34 0.40
C MET A 103 -14.90 -6.65 1.90
N ASP A 104 -15.62 -7.70 2.27
CA ASP A 104 -15.78 -8.11 3.68
C ASP A 104 -14.45 -8.51 4.31
N VAL A 105 -13.62 -9.29 3.58
CA VAL A 105 -12.26 -9.63 4.03
C VAL A 105 -11.39 -8.40 4.14
N ALA A 106 -11.39 -7.55 3.12
CA ALA A 106 -10.61 -6.32 3.14
C ALA A 106 -11.02 -5.35 4.26
N ALA A 107 -12.32 -5.26 4.55
CA ALA A 107 -12.83 -4.41 5.64
C ALA A 107 -12.49 -4.97 7.04
N ALA A 108 -12.33 -6.29 7.15
CA ALA A 108 -11.93 -6.95 8.38
C ALA A 108 -10.42 -6.92 8.62
N HIS A 109 -9.63 -6.72 7.56
CA HIS A 109 -8.16 -6.70 7.62
C HIS A 109 -7.65 -5.62 8.57
N LYS A 110 -6.61 -5.98 9.33
CA LYS A 110 -5.97 -5.06 10.28
C LYS A 110 -4.54 -4.78 9.84
N ASN A 111 -4.24 -3.52 9.62
CA ASN A 111 -2.91 -3.04 9.27
C ASN A 111 -1.97 -3.09 10.50
N GLU A 112 -1.66 -4.28 11.00
CA GLU A 112 -0.77 -4.46 12.16
C GLU A 112 0.71 -4.48 11.75
N HIS A 113 1.00 -4.98 10.55
CA HIS A 113 2.32 -5.00 9.92
C HIS A 113 2.18 -5.15 8.39
N GLY A 114 3.28 -4.98 7.67
CA GLY A 114 3.26 -4.98 6.20
C GLY A 114 2.93 -3.60 5.62
N ALA A 115 2.45 -3.57 4.39
CA ALA A 115 1.91 -2.37 3.76
C ALA A 115 0.46 -2.14 4.20
N ASP A 116 0.11 -0.90 4.52
CA ASP A 116 -1.26 -0.56 4.92
C ASP A 116 -2.23 -0.72 3.74
N LEU A 117 -3.27 -1.51 3.92
CA LEU A 117 -4.42 -1.51 3.00
C LEU A 117 -5.21 -0.22 3.22
N VAL A 118 -5.09 0.72 2.28
CA VAL A 118 -5.70 2.06 2.39
C VAL A 118 -6.92 2.23 1.49
N GLY A 119 -7.19 1.26 0.64
CA GLY A 119 -8.35 1.26 -0.26
C GLY A 119 -8.38 0.06 -1.17
N ILE A 120 -9.36 0.01 -2.04
CA ILE A 120 -9.53 -1.03 -3.07
C ILE A 120 -9.74 -0.33 -4.41
N ASN A 121 -9.05 -0.80 -5.44
CA ASN A 121 -9.26 -0.37 -6.81
C ASN A 121 -10.23 -1.35 -7.49
N MET A 122 -11.49 -0.96 -7.67
CA MET A 122 -12.47 -1.80 -8.34
C MET A 122 -12.26 -1.78 -9.86
N GLU A 123 -11.66 -2.82 -10.43
CA GLU A 123 -11.58 -2.99 -11.87
C GLU A 123 -12.84 -3.70 -12.39
N GLY A 124 -13.85 -2.92 -12.73
CA GLY A 124 -15.20 -3.40 -13.02
C GLY A 124 -16.07 -3.50 -11.76
N PRO A 125 -17.32 -3.97 -11.88
CA PRO A 125 -17.99 -4.48 -13.09
C PRO A 125 -18.50 -3.40 -14.06
N TYR A 126 -18.43 -2.11 -13.71
CA TYR A 126 -19.03 -0.99 -14.45
C TYR A 126 -18.08 -0.46 -15.53
N ILE A 127 -17.54 -1.36 -16.35
CA ILE A 127 -16.63 -1.03 -17.46
C ILE A 127 -17.36 -1.12 -18.81
N SER A 128 -16.73 -0.58 -19.85
CA SER A 128 -17.34 -0.61 -21.20
C SER A 128 -17.39 -2.02 -21.77
N PRO A 129 -18.57 -2.54 -22.17
CA PRO A 129 -18.67 -3.86 -22.80
C PRO A 129 -17.99 -3.93 -24.17
N LYS A 130 -17.60 -2.79 -24.76
CA LYS A 130 -16.91 -2.71 -26.04
C LYS A 130 -15.38 -2.87 -25.89
N LYS A 131 -14.84 -2.73 -24.67
CA LYS A 131 -13.40 -2.76 -24.38
C LYS A 131 -13.15 -3.39 -23.01
N VAL A 132 -13.57 -4.63 -22.84
CA VAL A 132 -13.43 -5.36 -21.57
C VAL A 132 -12.00 -5.79 -21.25
N GLY A 133 -11.11 -5.84 -22.25
CA GLY A 133 -9.73 -6.28 -22.03
C GLY A 133 -9.68 -7.73 -21.53
N ALA A 134 -8.94 -7.98 -20.47
CA ALA A 134 -8.81 -9.28 -19.82
C ALA A 134 -10.00 -9.62 -18.90
N GLN A 135 -10.93 -8.69 -18.69
CA GLN A 135 -12.07 -8.88 -17.79
C GLN A 135 -13.11 -9.83 -18.37
N ASN A 136 -13.82 -10.56 -17.52
CA ASN A 136 -14.86 -11.48 -17.95
C ASN A 136 -16.14 -10.71 -18.36
N PRO A 137 -16.53 -10.72 -19.65
CA PRO A 137 -17.68 -9.95 -20.13
C PRO A 137 -19.01 -10.38 -19.51
N LYS A 138 -19.10 -11.60 -18.96
CA LYS A 138 -20.30 -12.11 -18.28
C LYS A 138 -20.72 -11.26 -17.09
N TYR A 139 -19.76 -10.63 -16.42
CA TYR A 139 -19.98 -9.88 -15.21
C TYR A 139 -19.95 -8.35 -15.41
N VAL A 140 -19.76 -7.91 -16.67
CA VAL A 140 -19.83 -6.49 -16.99
C VAL A 140 -21.27 -6.00 -16.84
N MET A 141 -21.45 -4.92 -16.08
CA MET A 141 -22.75 -4.36 -15.76
C MET A 141 -22.83 -2.89 -16.19
N ALA A 142 -24.04 -2.43 -16.49
CA ALA A 142 -24.30 -1.00 -16.65
C ALA A 142 -24.21 -0.31 -15.29
N ALA A 143 -23.65 0.92 -15.27
CA ALA A 143 -23.62 1.70 -14.05
C ALA A 143 -25.04 1.93 -13.52
N ASN A 144 -25.24 1.72 -12.24
CA ASN A 144 -26.47 1.98 -11.52
C ASN A 144 -26.14 2.85 -10.30
N ALA A 145 -26.94 3.88 -10.07
CA ALA A 145 -26.78 4.83 -8.95
C ALA A 145 -27.82 4.62 -7.83
N GLU A 146 -28.59 3.50 -7.88
CA GLU A 146 -29.56 3.16 -6.83
C GLU A 146 -28.93 2.41 -5.66
#